data_5efbbd7eedf24970f47760f7b47e84a3
#
_entry.id   5efbbd7eedf24970f47760f7b47e84a3
#
_cell.length_a   1.000
_cell.length_b   1.000
_cell.length_c   1.000
_cell.angle_alpha   90.00
_cell.angle_beta   90.00
_cell.angle_gamma   90.00
#
_symmetry.space_group_name_H-M   'P 1'
#
loop_
_entity.id
_entity.type
_entity.pdbx_description
1 polymer ?
#
loop_
_entity_poly.entity_id
_entity_poly.type
_entity_poly.pdbx_seq_one_letter_code
_entity_poly.pdbx_strand_id
1 'polypeptide(L)'
;MTADGPAPGPVRDPAALRGVLSRLNEARLASERSSARLGAMLSGFEELAAVLPGEDRRPGEDRRPGAAGALAELEALLAEPGAETGAEALRGYLEPILERLIEALLDHPERRLAAYGSLLPGENNHHHVASLVGRWVEGTVEGTLHDRGWAARQGYPGFVPGTSGDRVAVKVFESLALPEAWDRLDAFEGEAYRRILAPIEMKSGTGAGSETVWRVCNIYELTDLAGPARASDRESGPA
;
A
#
# COMPACT_ATOMS: atom_id res chain seq x y z
N MET A 1 -12.45 20.83 15.80
CA MET A 1 -11.12 21.42 15.61
C MET A 1 -10.27 20.31 15.04
N THR A 2 -10.18 20.25 13.73
CA THR A 2 -9.36 19.27 12.98
C THR A 2 -7.94 19.82 12.99
N ALA A 3 -7.04 19.12 13.67
CA ALA A 3 -5.61 19.36 13.54
C ALA A 3 -5.19 18.73 12.18
N ASP A 4 -5.40 19.49 11.12
CA ASP A 4 -4.76 19.22 9.84
C ASP A 4 -3.29 19.67 10.01
N GLY A 5 -2.43 18.71 10.34
CA GLY A 5 -1.00 18.91 10.25
C GLY A 5 -0.61 19.19 8.80
N PRO A 6 0.51 19.88 8.55
CA PRO A 6 0.96 20.12 7.18
C PRO A 6 1.11 18.77 6.47
N ALA A 7 0.54 18.67 5.26
CA ALA A 7 0.68 17.49 4.42
C ALA A 7 2.18 17.20 4.20
N PRO A 8 2.63 15.95 4.29
CA PRO A 8 4.02 15.61 4.02
C PRO A 8 4.41 16.11 2.63
N GLY A 9 5.62 16.64 2.53
CA GLY A 9 6.15 17.18 1.28
C GLY A 9 6.16 16.14 0.15
N PRO A 10 6.29 16.55 -1.11
CA PRO A 10 6.26 15.63 -2.24
C PRO A 10 7.40 14.60 -2.16
N VAL A 11 7.08 13.36 -2.47
CA VAL A 11 8.08 12.28 -2.59
C VAL A 11 9.15 12.70 -3.62
N ARG A 12 10.40 12.74 -3.21
CA ARG A 12 11.52 13.21 -4.06
C ARG A 12 11.99 12.15 -5.07
N ASP A 13 11.91 10.88 -4.69
CA ASP A 13 12.31 9.75 -5.53
C ASP A 13 11.25 8.63 -5.50
N PRO A 14 10.30 8.64 -6.43
CA PRO A 14 9.27 7.60 -6.51
C PRO A 14 9.82 6.18 -6.79
N ALA A 15 10.97 6.06 -7.46
CA ALA A 15 11.57 4.77 -7.74
C ALA A 15 12.18 4.14 -6.49
N ALA A 16 12.91 4.93 -5.70
CA ALA A 16 13.41 4.48 -4.40
C ALA A 16 12.25 4.10 -3.47
N LEU A 17 11.21 4.92 -3.41
CA LEU A 17 10.01 4.62 -2.62
C LEU A 17 9.36 3.29 -3.03
N ARG A 18 9.22 3.00 -4.33
CA ARG A 18 8.69 1.70 -4.79
C ARG A 18 9.53 0.52 -4.28
N GLY A 19 10.85 0.63 -4.37
CA GLY A 19 11.74 -0.42 -3.88
C GLY A 19 11.55 -0.71 -2.40
N VAL A 20 11.43 0.32 -1.57
CA VAL A 20 11.16 0.20 -0.13
C VAL A 20 9.78 -0.40 0.11
N LEU A 21 8.74 0.08 -0.57
CA LEU A 21 7.37 -0.42 -0.40
C LEU A 21 7.24 -1.88 -0.84
N SER A 22 7.95 -2.33 -1.88
CA SER A 22 7.95 -3.74 -2.30
C SER A 22 8.44 -4.64 -1.16
N ARG A 23 9.60 -4.34 -0.57
CA ARG A 23 10.15 -5.11 0.56
C ARG A 23 9.25 -5.05 1.81
N LEU A 24 8.69 -3.88 2.09
CA LEU A 24 7.78 -3.68 3.20
C LEU A 24 6.48 -4.48 3.02
N ASN A 25 5.91 -4.50 1.82
CA ASN A 25 4.74 -5.31 1.49
C ASN A 25 5.03 -6.81 1.69
N GLU A 26 6.18 -7.31 1.23
CA GLU A 26 6.59 -8.70 1.47
C GLU A 26 6.64 -9.04 2.96
N ALA A 27 7.23 -8.16 3.78
CA ALA A 27 7.28 -8.35 5.22
C ALA A 27 5.88 -8.28 5.88
N ARG A 28 5.04 -7.31 5.49
CA ARG A 28 3.68 -7.14 6.04
C ARG A 28 2.76 -8.31 5.69
N LEU A 29 2.91 -8.87 4.50
CA LEU A 29 2.04 -9.93 3.96
C LEU A 29 2.56 -11.34 4.24
N ALA A 30 3.74 -11.50 4.84
CA ALA A 30 4.24 -12.80 5.26
C ALA A 30 3.27 -13.44 6.25
N SER A 31 2.86 -14.68 5.95
CA SER A 31 1.90 -15.44 6.77
C SER A 31 2.48 -15.83 8.14
N GLU A 32 3.80 -15.94 8.21
CA GLU A 32 4.51 -16.36 9.41
C GLU A 32 4.91 -15.15 10.27
N ARG A 33 4.36 -15.09 11.49
CA ARG A 33 4.72 -14.08 12.49
C ARG A 33 6.05 -14.48 13.15
N SER A 34 7.17 -14.10 12.54
CA SER A 34 8.51 -14.41 12.99
C SER A 34 9.27 -13.14 13.40
N SER A 35 10.37 -13.32 14.17
CA SER A 35 11.29 -12.21 14.46
C SER A 35 11.89 -11.62 13.18
N ALA A 36 12.12 -12.46 12.16
CA ALA A 36 12.61 -12.02 10.87
C ALA A 36 11.61 -11.10 10.16
N ARG A 37 10.30 -11.39 10.23
CA ARG A 37 9.25 -10.50 9.71
C ARG A 37 9.27 -9.14 10.40
N LEU A 38 9.30 -9.12 11.74
CA LEU A 38 9.37 -7.87 12.49
C LEU A 38 10.62 -7.08 12.12
N GLY A 39 11.80 -7.73 12.06
CA GLY A 39 13.05 -7.11 11.63
C GLY A 39 12.95 -6.50 10.21
N ALA A 40 12.35 -7.22 9.27
CA ALA A 40 12.13 -6.70 7.91
C ALA A 40 11.18 -5.49 7.87
N MET A 41 10.13 -5.49 8.68
CA MET A 41 9.22 -4.33 8.82
C MET A 41 9.93 -3.12 9.42
N LEU A 42 10.80 -3.34 10.42
CA LEU A 42 11.60 -2.29 11.04
C LEU A 42 12.60 -1.68 10.04
N SER A 43 13.33 -2.52 9.31
CA SER A 43 14.23 -2.07 8.24
C SER A 43 13.47 -1.27 7.17
N GLY A 44 12.30 -1.75 6.77
CA GLY A 44 11.44 -1.03 5.83
C GLY A 44 11.00 0.33 6.35
N PHE A 45 10.68 0.45 7.64
CA PHE A 45 10.35 1.71 8.27
C PHE A 45 11.53 2.70 8.26
N GLU A 46 12.74 2.25 8.59
CA GLU A 46 13.95 3.09 8.54
C GLU A 46 14.24 3.58 7.11
N GLU A 47 14.13 2.68 6.13
CA GLU A 47 14.31 3.03 4.73
C GLU A 47 13.25 4.03 4.25
N LEU A 48 11.98 3.88 4.65
CA LEU A 48 10.93 4.86 4.37
C LEU A 48 11.27 6.23 4.95
N ALA A 49 11.71 6.29 6.20
CA ALA A 49 12.11 7.53 6.84
C ALA A 49 13.29 8.21 6.15
N ALA A 50 14.14 7.46 5.45
CA ALA A 50 15.26 8.01 4.69
C ALA A 50 14.85 8.53 3.30
N VAL A 51 13.86 7.91 2.65
CA VAL A 51 13.40 8.25 1.29
C VAL A 51 12.35 9.37 1.29
N LEU A 52 11.53 9.43 2.33
CA LEU A 52 10.53 10.47 2.47
C LEU A 52 11.19 11.82 2.83
N PRO A 53 10.67 12.95 2.31
CA PRO A 53 11.18 14.25 2.70
C PRO A 53 10.98 14.43 4.21
N GLY A 54 12.10 14.60 4.93
CA GLY A 54 12.04 15.01 6.32
C GLY A 54 11.38 16.40 6.41
N GLU A 55 10.51 16.62 7.40
CA GLU A 55 10.17 17.98 7.79
C GLU A 55 11.47 18.73 8.02
N ASP A 56 11.56 19.99 7.54
CA ASP A 56 12.70 20.87 7.79
C ASP A 56 12.95 20.95 9.31
N ARG A 57 13.86 20.10 9.80
CA ARG A 57 14.23 20.07 11.20
C ARG A 57 14.93 21.38 11.53
N ARG A 58 14.32 22.18 12.35
CA ARG A 58 14.95 23.38 12.89
C ARG A 58 16.25 22.99 13.62
N PRO A 59 17.38 23.66 13.35
CA PRO A 59 18.62 23.39 14.07
C PRO A 59 18.40 23.73 15.55
N GLY A 60 18.48 22.72 16.43
CA GLY A 60 18.41 22.92 17.88
C GLY A 60 17.35 22.11 18.63
N GLU A 61 16.52 21.35 17.97
CA GLU A 61 15.60 20.45 18.69
C GLU A 61 16.31 19.16 19.14
N ASP A 62 16.19 18.91 20.44
CA ASP A 62 16.79 17.81 21.19
C ASP A 62 16.62 16.47 20.43
N ARG A 63 17.74 15.74 20.35
CA ARG A 63 17.76 14.35 19.88
C ARG A 63 16.92 13.49 20.83
N ARG A 64 15.64 13.36 20.56
CA ARG A 64 14.94 12.12 20.96
C ARG A 64 15.71 10.98 20.29
N PRO A 65 16.01 9.88 20.99
CA PRO A 65 16.63 8.75 20.35
C PRO A 65 15.82 8.44 19.10
N GLY A 66 16.45 8.57 17.92
CA GLY A 66 15.76 8.39 16.67
C GLY A 66 15.14 6.99 16.66
N ALA A 67 14.12 6.77 15.84
CA ALA A 67 13.53 5.44 15.64
C ALA A 67 14.59 4.34 15.58
N ALA A 68 15.73 4.58 14.92
CA ALA A 68 16.91 3.70 14.87
C ALA A 68 17.48 3.30 16.25
N GLY A 69 17.51 4.20 17.23
CA GLY A 69 18.03 3.86 18.57
C GLY A 69 17.06 3.00 19.37
N ALA A 70 15.76 3.29 19.29
CA ALA A 70 14.71 2.49 19.90
C ALA A 70 14.61 1.10 19.23
N LEU A 71 14.89 1.02 17.92
CA LEU A 71 14.91 -0.24 17.17
C LEU A 71 16.10 -1.11 17.54
N ALA A 72 17.30 -0.55 17.69
CA ALA A 72 18.48 -1.29 18.13
C ALA A 72 18.33 -1.86 19.56
N GLU A 73 17.71 -1.11 20.47
CA GLU A 73 17.35 -1.62 21.81
C GLU A 73 16.34 -2.78 21.71
N LEU A 74 15.36 -2.66 20.82
CA LEU A 74 14.36 -3.68 20.60
C LEU A 74 14.94 -4.96 19.97
N GLU A 75 15.80 -4.82 18.97
CA GLU A 75 16.55 -5.96 18.38
C GLU A 75 17.41 -6.67 19.44
N ALA A 76 18.07 -5.91 20.31
CA ALA A 76 18.86 -6.46 21.41
C ALA A 76 17.98 -7.25 22.41
N LEU A 77 16.80 -6.73 22.76
CA LEU A 77 15.85 -7.43 23.63
C LEU A 77 15.26 -8.69 22.98
N LEU A 78 15.07 -8.70 21.67
CA LEU A 78 14.57 -9.87 20.93
C LEU A 78 15.65 -10.94 20.71
N ALA A 79 16.92 -10.59 20.82
CA ALA A 79 18.07 -11.50 20.67
C ALA A 79 18.47 -12.22 21.98
N GLU A 80 17.90 -11.86 23.14
CA GLU A 80 18.20 -12.48 24.43
C GLU A 80 17.78 -13.96 24.46
N PRO A 81 18.70 -14.91 24.80
CA PRO A 81 18.38 -16.33 24.91
C PRO A 81 17.42 -16.60 26.08
N GLY A 82 16.27 -17.20 25.80
CA GLY A 82 15.24 -17.53 26.81
C GLY A 82 13.99 -16.67 26.74
N ALA A 83 13.95 -15.71 25.79
CA ALA A 83 12.81 -14.81 25.60
C ALA A 83 11.66 -15.42 24.76
N GLU A 84 11.69 -16.73 24.40
CA GLU A 84 10.76 -17.29 23.41
C GLU A 84 9.29 -17.09 23.76
N THR A 85 8.89 -17.25 25.00
CA THR A 85 7.50 -17.01 25.44
C THR A 85 7.18 -15.51 25.60
N GLY A 86 8.17 -14.72 26.03
CA GLY A 86 8.05 -13.26 26.12
C GLY A 86 8.15 -12.58 24.75
N ALA A 87 8.96 -13.12 23.85
CA ALA A 87 9.17 -12.59 22.51
C ALA A 87 7.92 -12.69 21.62
N GLU A 88 7.11 -13.75 21.75
CA GLU A 88 5.86 -13.88 20.99
C GLU A 88 4.81 -12.86 21.45
N ALA A 89 4.65 -12.70 22.77
CA ALA A 89 3.76 -11.68 23.34
C ALA A 89 4.24 -10.27 22.98
N LEU A 90 5.55 -10.02 23.02
CA LEU A 90 6.15 -8.73 22.65
C LEU A 90 5.97 -8.43 21.16
N ARG A 91 6.16 -9.41 20.28
CA ARG A 91 5.90 -9.29 18.84
C ARG A 91 4.44 -8.94 18.57
N GLY A 92 3.49 -9.64 19.19
CA GLY A 92 2.06 -9.35 19.06
C GLY A 92 1.68 -7.93 19.47
N TYR A 93 2.45 -7.32 20.38
CA TYR A 93 2.27 -5.94 20.81
C TYR A 93 2.93 -4.92 19.87
N LEU A 94 4.11 -5.23 19.35
CA LEU A 94 4.92 -4.30 18.55
C LEU A 94 4.48 -4.21 17.09
N GLU A 95 4.06 -5.31 16.48
CA GLU A 95 3.60 -5.28 15.08
C GLU A 95 2.48 -4.25 14.83
N PRO A 96 1.40 -4.20 15.65
CA PRO A 96 0.36 -3.18 15.47
C PRO A 96 0.85 -1.74 15.67
N ILE A 97 1.83 -1.54 16.55
CA ILE A 97 2.43 -0.21 16.77
C ILE A 97 3.22 0.19 15.52
N LEU A 98 4.04 -0.72 15.00
CA LEU A 98 4.85 -0.48 13.81
C LEU A 98 3.99 -0.22 12.57
N GLU A 99 2.90 -0.97 12.38
CA GLU A 99 1.93 -0.70 11.32
C GLU A 99 1.37 0.74 11.41
N ARG A 100 0.96 1.17 12.60
CA ARG A 100 0.47 2.54 12.80
C ARG A 100 1.52 3.60 12.53
N LEU A 101 2.78 3.33 12.87
CA LEU A 101 3.89 4.25 12.58
C LEU A 101 4.16 4.34 11.07
N ILE A 102 4.12 3.21 10.37
CA ILE A 102 4.24 3.16 8.91
C ILE A 102 3.09 3.94 8.25
N GLU A 103 1.86 3.71 8.69
CA GLU A 103 0.68 4.43 8.20
C GLU A 103 0.78 5.94 8.45
N ALA A 104 1.21 6.35 9.64
CA ALA A 104 1.41 7.76 9.95
C ALA A 104 2.53 8.40 9.10
N LEU A 105 3.65 7.68 8.91
CA LEU A 105 4.77 8.14 8.10
C LEU A 105 4.39 8.31 6.62
N LEU A 106 3.48 7.45 6.11
CA LEU A 106 2.99 7.46 4.74
C LEU A 106 1.72 8.32 4.55
N ASP A 107 1.38 9.16 5.53
CA ASP A 107 0.20 10.02 5.50
C ASP A 107 -1.12 9.22 5.35
N HIS A 108 -1.28 8.20 6.16
CA HIS A 108 -2.52 7.43 6.27
C HIS A 108 -2.99 6.75 4.98
N PRO A 109 -2.17 5.86 4.35
CA PRO A 109 -2.58 5.14 3.14
C PRO A 109 -3.80 4.23 3.35
N GLU A 110 -4.11 3.85 4.60
CA GLU A 110 -5.30 3.07 4.95
C GLU A 110 -6.62 3.78 4.58
N ARG A 111 -6.56 5.09 4.32
CA ARG A 111 -7.69 5.92 3.89
C ARG A 111 -7.77 6.09 2.38
N ARG A 112 -6.94 5.41 1.61
CA ARG A 112 -6.85 5.54 0.15
C ARG A 112 -6.85 4.17 -0.52
N LEU A 113 -7.82 3.96 -1.44
CA LEU A 113 -7.92 2.79 -2.31
C LEU A 113 -7.72 3.23 -3.77
N ALA A 114 -6.66 2.78 -4.40
CA ALA A 114 -6.49 2.91 -5.84
C ALA A 114 -7.20 1.75 -6.56
N ALA A 115 -8.24 2.06 -7.31
CA ALA A 115 -9.03 1.10 -8.08
C ALA A 115 -8.75 1.26 -9.57
N TYR A 116 -8.71 0.13 -10.28
CA TYR A 116 -8.44 0.07 -11.73
C TYR A 116 -9.44 -0.85 -12.48
N GLY A 117 -10.43 -1.40 -11.77
CA GLY A 117 -11.36 -2.41 -12.30
C GLY A 117 -12.77 -2.26 -11.73
N SER A 118 -13.35 -3.38 -11.34
CA SER A 118 -14.78 -3.51 -11.01
C SER A 118 -15.30 -2.66 -9.83
N LEU A 119 -14.40 -2.16 -8.97
CA LEU A 119 -14.76 -1.25 -7.86
C LEU A 119 -14.97 0.20 -8.30
N LEU A 120 -14.60 0.56 -9.54
CA LEU A 120 -14.75 1.94 -10.05
C LEU A 120 -16.21 2.39 -10.10
N PRO A 121 -16.48 3.70 -10.00
CA PRO A 121 -17.83 4.24 -10.18
C PRO A 121 -18.45 3.82 -11.51
N GLY A 122 -19.65 3.23 -11.44
CA GLY A 122 -20.37 2.72 -12.59
C GLY A 122 -20.09 1.27 -12.94
N GLU A 123 -19.11 0.64 -12.32
CA GLU A 123 -18.77 -0.76 -12.54
C GLU A 123 -19.54 -1.71 -11.61
N ASN A 124 -19.55 -3.01 -11.95
CA ASN A 124 -20.43 -4.01 -11.35
C ASN A 124 -20.28 -4.17 -9.83
N ASN A 125 -19.06 -4.01 -9.31
CA ASN A 125 -18.75 -4.21 -7.90
C ASN A 125 -18.57 -2.90 -7.12
N HIS A 126 -18.90 -1.75 -7.75
CA HIS A 126 -18.83 -0.44 -7.09
C HIS A 126 -19.64 -0.38 -5.79
N HIS A 127 -20.69 -1.18 -5.68
CA HIS A 127 -21.56 -1.24 -4.49
C HIS A 127 -20.79 -1.59 -3.20
N HIS A 128 -19.62 -2.23 -3.29
CA HIS A 128 -18.77 -2.52 -2.13
C HIS A 128 -18.18 -1.25 -1.48
N VAL A 129 -18.05 -0.16 -2.22
CA VAL A 129 -17.53 1.12 -1.72
C VAL A 129 -18.53 2.27 -1.79
N ALA A 130 -19.65 2.10 -2.50
CA ALA A 130 -20.63 3.15 -2.77
C ALA A 130 -21.28 3.75 -1.52
N SER A 131 -21.39 2.98 -0.43
CA SER A 131 -21.95 3.43 0.85
C SER A 131 -20.98 4.26 1.70
N LEU A 132 -19.71 4.27 1.36
CA LEU A 132 -18.68 5.00 2.09
C LEU A 132 -18.67 6.46 1.63
N VAL A 133 -18.64 7.38 2.59
CA VAL A 133 -18.47 8.80 2.29
C VAL A 133 -17.02 9.07 1.89
N GLY A 134 -16.80 9.62 0.70
CA GLY A 134 -15.45 9.88 0.19
C GLY A 134 -15.47 10.58 -1.15
N ARG A 135 -14.28 10.72 -1.74
CA ARG A 135 -14.11 11.31 -3.06
C ARG A 135 -13.20 10.47 -3.94
N TRP A 136 -13.40 10.57 -5.24
CA TRP A 136 -12.58 9.92 -6.24
C TRP A 136 -11.63 10.94 -6.90
N VAL A 137 -10.36 10.56 -7.01
CA VAL A 137 -9.32 11.38 -7.64
C VAL A 137 -8.61 10.53 -8.70
N GLU A 138 -8.35 11.12 -9.86
CA GLU A 138 -7.60 10.42 -10.93
C GLU A 138 -6.13 10.26 -10.55
N GLY A 139 -5.56 9.12 -10.90
CA GLY A 139 -4.17 8.81 -10.66
C GLY A 139 -3.61 7.81 -11.65
N THR A 140 -2.33 7.51 -11.49
CA THR A 140 -1.60 6.55 -12.31
C THR A 140 -0.62 5.78 -11.43
N VAL A 141 -0.51 4.48 -11.65
CA VAL A 141 0.44 3.59 -10.99
C VAL A 141 1.35 2.92 -12.01
N GLU A 142 2.61 2.66 -11.67
CA GLU A 142 3.49 1.86 -12.51
C GLU A 142 3.23 0.38 -12.32
N GLY A 143 3.08 -0.34 -13.44
CA GLY A 143 2.76 -1.75 -13.49
C GLY A 143 2.00 -2.12 -14.74
N THR A 144 1.53 -3.35 -14.79
CA THR A 144 0.82 -3.91 -15.94
C THR A 144 -0.50 -4.53 -15.54
N LEU A 145 -1.43 -4.59 -16.48
CA LEU A 145 -2.70 -5.30 -16.32
C LEU A 145 -2.63 -6.63 -17.07
N HIS A 146 -3.04 -7.70 -16.41
CA HIS A 146 -3.08 -9.05 -16.96
C HIS A 146 -4.50 -9.60 -16.97
N ASP A 147 -4.93 -10.21 -18.07
CA ASP A 147 -6.23 -10.87 -18.20
C ASP A 147 -6.27 -12.18 -17.41
N ARG A 148 -6.06 -12.08 -16.09
CA ARG A 148 -6.00 -13.18 -15.14
C ARG A 148 -6.73 -12.81 -13.84
N GLY A 149 -6.93 -13.81 -12.99
CA GLY A 149 -7.73 -13.69 -11.79
C GLY A 149 -9.22 -13.95 -12.04
N TRP A 150 -10.01 -14.00 -10.97
CA TRP A 150 -11.45 -14.30 -11.09
C TRP A 150 -12.22 -13.22 -11.85
N ALA A 151 -11.82 -11.96 -11.70
CA ALA A 151 -12.48 -10.83 -12.34
C ALA A 151 -12.18 -10.73 -13.85
N ALA A 152 -11.14 -11.38 -14.37
CA ALA A 152 -10.80 -11.41 -15.80
C ALA A 152 -11.94 -12.01 -16.64
N ARG A 153 -12.67 -13.00 -16.10
CA ARG A 153 -13.86 -13.58 -16.76
C ARG A 153 -14.98 -12.57 -16.94
N GLN A 154 -15.01 -11.51 -16.15
CA GLN A 154 -15.97 -10.41 -16.23
C GLN A 154 -15.41 -9.21 -17.00
N GLY A 155 -14.21 -9.33 -17.58
CA GLY A 155 -13.56 -8.27 -18.35
C GLY A 155 -12.67 -7.33 -17.52
N TYR A 156 -12.40 -7.64 -16.25
CA TYR A 156 -11.53 -6.83 -15.39
C TYR A 156 -10.19 -7.54 -15.21
N PRO A 157 -9.09 -6.97 -15.77
CA PRO A 157 -7.76 -7.54 -15.62
C PRO A 157 -7.23 -7.36 -14.20
N GLY A 158 -6.26 -8.20 -13.79
CA GLY A 158 -5.54 -8.07 -12.53
C GLY A 158 -4.30 -7.18 -12.68
N PHE A 159 -4.02 -6.36 -11.70
CA PHE A 159 -2.83 -5.49 -11.66
C PHE A 159 -1.62 -6.25 -11.13
N VAL A 160 -0.48 -6.02 -11.75
CA VAL A 160 0.83 -6.50 -11.30
C VAL A 160 1.78 -5.30 -11.23
N PRO A 161 2.37 -5.00 -10.05
CA PRO A 161 3.36 -3.95 -9.91
C PRO A 161 4.56 -4.21 -10.82
N GLY A 162 5.17 -3.16 -11.35
CA GLY A 162 6.31 -3.28 -12.25
C GLY A 162 7.19 -2.05 -12.22
N THR A 163 8.37 -2.19 -12.84
CA THR A 163 9.37 -1.14 -13.01
C THR A 163 9.67 -0.87 -14.48
N SER A 164 8.88 -1.47 -15.40
CA SER A 164 9.05 -1.38 -16.85
C SER A 164 8.74 0.00 -17.43
N GLY A 165 8.20 0.92 -16.62
CA GLY A 165 7.72 2.22 -17.07
C GLY A 165 6.29 2.19 -17.63
N ASP A 166 5.66 1.02 -17.72
CA ASP A 166 4.25 0.91 -18.06
C ASP A 166 3.39 1.55 -16.97
N ARG A 167 2.32 2.21 -17.38
CA ARG A 167 1.48 3.01 -16.49
C ARG A 167 0.02 2.60 -16.63
N VAL A 168 -0.57 2.27 -15.49
CA VAL A 168 -1.98 1.91 -15.36
C VAL A 168 -2.76 3.10 -14.79
N ALA A 169 -3.81 3.53 -15.50
CA ALA A 169 -4.74 4.52 -15.00
C ALA A 169 -5.56 3.94 -13.85
N VAL A 170 -5.65 4.69 -12.76
CA VAL A 170 -6.44 4.33 -11.58
C VAL A 170 -7.32 5.50 -11.14
N LYS A 171 -8.36 5.22 -10.38
CA LYS A 171 -9.02 6.24 -9.55
C LYS A 171 -8.77 5.90 -8.09
N VAL A 172 -8.35 6.89 -7.34
CA VAL A 172 -8.12 6.77 -5.90
C VAL A 172 -9.38 7.21 -5.16
N PHE A 173 -9.95 6.30 -4.40
CA PHE A 173 -11.02 6.61 -3.46
C PHE A 173 -10.41 7.02 -2.13
N GLU A 174 -10.67 8.25 -1.71
CA GLU A 174 -10.23 8.79 -0.42
C GLU A 174 -11.40 8.83 0.54
N SER A 175 -11.32 8.12 1.65
CA SER A 175 -12.38 8.02 2.64
C SER A 175 -11.83 7.72 4.04
N LEU A 176 -12.34 8.44 5.04
CA LEU A 176 -12.05 8.16 6.45
C LEU A 176 -12.70 6.85 6.94
N ALA A 177 -13.68 6.32 6.20
CA ALA A 177 -14.36 5.08 6.54
C ALA A 177 -13.75 3.83 5.90
N LEU A 178 -12.71 3.96 5.05
CA LEU A 178 -12.01 2.82 4.46
C LEU A 178 -11.38 1.88 5.51
N PRO A 179 -10.75 2.37 6.62
CA PRO A 179 -10.17 1.49 7.62
C PRO A 179 -11.14 0.42 8.15
N GLU A 180 -12.42 0.77 8.30
CA GLU A 180 -13.47 -0.15 8.78
C GLU A 180 -14.00 -1.09 7.68
N ALA A 181 -13.67 -0.80 6.43
CA ALA A 181 -14.15 -1.56 5.27
C ALA A 181 -13.14 -2.60 4.76
N TRP A 182 -11.87 -2.55 5.18
CA TRP A 182 -10.81 -3.37 4.61
C TRP A 182 -11.07 -4.87 4.72
N ASP A 183 -11.49 -5.38 5.87
CA ASP A 183 -11.75 -6.81 6.05
C ASP A 183 -12.79 -7.32 5.05
N ARG A 184 -13.81 -6.52 4.78
CA ARG A 184 -14.86 -6.86 3.81
C ARG A 184 -14.37 -6.78 2.38
N LEU A 185 -13.53 -5.79 2.06
CA LEU A 185 -12.93 -5.65 0.73
C LEU A 185 -11.92 -6.76 0.46
N ASP A 186 -11.07 -7.08 1.44
CA ASP A 186 -10.09 -8.17 1.35
C ASP A 186 -10.80 -9.53 1.16
N ALA A 187 -11.91 -9.76 1.90
CA ALA A 187 -12.73 -10.96 1.73
C ALA A 187 -13.42 -11.05 0.36
N PHE A 188 -13.84 -9.90 -0.21
CA PHE A 188 -14.42 -9.83 -1.55
C PHE A 188 -13.39 -10.15 -2.63
N GLU A 189 -12.20 -9.58 -2.56
CA GLU A 189 -11.12 -9.81 -3.54
C GLU A 189 -10.57 -11.25 -3.46
N GLY A 190 -10.58 -11.85 -2.26
CA GLY A 190 -10.21 -13.23 -2.03
C GLY A 190 -8.73 -13.53 -2.31
N GLU A 191 -8.40 -14.83 -2.38
CA GLU A 191 -6.99 -15.30 -2.48
C GLU A 191 -6.29 -14.94 -3.80
N ALA A 192 -7.04 -14.63 -4.85
CA ALA A 192 -6.48 -14.26 -6.15
C ALA A 192 -5.84 -12.87 -6.15
N TYR A 193 -6.18 -12.04 -5.17
CA TYR A 193 -5.64 -10.70 -5.03
C TYR A 193 -5.16 -10.47 -3.60
N ARG A 194 -4.18 -9.60 -3.45
CA ARG A 194 -3.73 -9.13 -2.13
C ARG A 194 -3.58 -7.62 -2.14
N ARG A 195 -3.87 -7.01 -1.02
CA ARG A 195 -3.77 -5.57 -0.83
C ARG A 195 -2.34 -5.17 -0.49
N ILE A 196 -1.75 -4.30 -1.30
CA ILE A 196 -0.40 -3.79 -1.15
C ILE A 196 -0.38 -2.26 -1.07
N LEU A 197 0.70 -1.71 -0.56
CA LEU A 197 1.03 -0.29 -0.64
C LEU A 197 1.77 0.00 -1.94
N ALA A 198 1.30 0.99 -2.70
CA ALA A 198 1.96 1.44 -3.92
C ALA A 198 1.99 2.96 -4.01
N PRO A 199 3.04 3.57 -4.59
CA PRO A 199 3.08 4.99 -4.87
C PRO A 199 2.21 5.28 -6.10
N ILE A 200 1.23 6.16 -5.92
CA ILE A 200 0.32 6.59 -6.97
C ILE A 200 0.63 8.05 -7.31
N GLU A 201 0.78 8.34 -8.58
CA GLU A 201 0.85 9.71 -9.09
C GLU A 201 -0.58 10.24 -9.23
N MET A 202 -0.93 11.24 -8.46
CA MET A 202 -2.27 11.82 -8.41
C MET A 202 -2.25 13.28 -8.87
N LYS A 203 -3.37 13.74 -9.43
CA LYS A 203 -3.58 15.15 -9.71
C LYS A 203 -4.10 15.86 -8.48
N SER A 204 -3.36 16.83 -7.96
CA SER A 204 -3.78 17.68 -6.85
C SER A 204 -4.38 18.98 -7.38
N GLY A 205 -5.63 19.27 -7.02
CA GLY A 205 -6.34 20.48 -7.43
C GLY A 205 -7.23 20.30 -8.67
N THR A 206 -8.10 21.25 -8.89
CA THR A 206 -9.02 21.32 -10.03
C THR A 206 -8.65 22.50 -10.93
N GLY A 207 -8.42 22.26 -12.23
CA GLY A 207 -8.18 23.31 -13.22
C GLY A 207 -6.72 23.42 -13.71
N ALA A 208 -6.37 24.54 -14.35
CA ALA A 208 -5.11 24.76 -15.04
C ALA A 208 -3.86 24.85 -14.11
N GLY A 209 -4.04 24.78 -12.79
CA GLY A 209 -2.97 24.76 -11.77
C GLY A 209 -2.85 23.41 -11.05
N SER A 210 -3.35 22.32 -11.65
CA SER A 210 -3.24 20.99 -11.06
C SER A 210 -1.77 20.57 -10.97
N GLU A 211 -1.26 20.43 -9.74
CA GLU A 211 0.06 19.84 -9.49
C GLU A 211 -0.04 18.32 -9.44
N THR A 212 1.03 17.67 -9.88
CA THR A 212 1.18 16.22 -9.73
C THR A 212 1.82 15.95 -8.37
N VAL A 213 1.16 15.13 -7.57
CA VAL A 213 1.66 14.71 -6.26
C VAL A 213 1.72 13.19 -6.18
N TRP A 214 2.73 12.67 -5.50
CA TRP A 214 2.84 11.26 -5.19
C TRP A 214 2.23 10.98 -3.82
N ARG A 215 1.36 9.98 -3.77
CA ARG A 215 0.75 9.48 -2.53
C ARG A 215 0.88 7.96 -2.47
N VAL A 216 1.13 7.43 -1.30
CA VAL A 216 1.04 5.98 -1.09
C VAL A 216 -0.42 5.62 -0.86
N CYS A 217 -0.91 4.65 -1.62
CA CYS A 217 -2.28 4.15 -1.54
C CYS A 217 -2.28 2.63 -1.43
N ASN A 218 -3.35 2.06 -0.88
CA ASN A 218 -3.63 0.65 -1.03
C ASN A 218 -4.15 0.36 -2.45
N ILE A 219 -3.70 -0.74 -3.02
CA ILE A 219 -4.15 -1.26 -4.30
C ILE A 219 -4.17 -2.79 -4.22
N TYR A 220 -5.10 -3.43 -4.91
CA TYR A 220 -5.11 -4.89 -5.01
C TYR A 220 -4.23 -5.35 -6.17
N GLU A 221 -3.23 -6.19 -5.88
CA GLU A 221 -2.40 -6.84 -6.89
C GLU A 221 -2.82 -8.30 -7.09
N LEU A 222 -2.63 -8.80 -8.29
CA LEU A 222 -2.83 -10.20 -8.63
C LEU A 222 -1.73 -11.06 -8.01
N THR A 223 -2.11 -12.08 -7.23
CA THR A 223 -1.16 -12.96 -6.53
C THR A 223 -0.66 -14.12 -7.39
N ASP A 224 -1.49 -14.63 -8.31
CA ASP A 224 -1.19 -15.79 -9.13
C ASP A 224 -1.20 -15.45 -10.63
N LEU A 225 -0.01 -15.32 -11.19
CA LEU A 225 0.19 -15.18 -12.64
C LEU A 225 0.01 -16.53 -13.39
N ALA A 226 0.00 -17.67 -12.69
CA ALA A 226 -0.17 -18.99 -13.28
C ALA A 226 -1.64 -19.41 -13.42
N GLY A 227 -2.57 -18.69 -12.78
CA GLY A 227 -4.01 -18.93 -12.88
C GLY A 227 -4.54 -18.92 -14.33
N PRO A 228 -5.75 -19.41 -14.59
CA PRO A 228 -6.29 -19.53 -15.94
C PRO A 228 -6.40 -18.16 -16.60
N ALA A 229 -5.69 -17.98 -17.72
CA ALA A 229 -5.86 -16.84 -18.59
C ALA A 229 -7.29 -16.85 -19.17
N ARG A 230 -7.81 -15.69 -19.54
CA ARG A 230 -9.04 -15.57 -20.33
C ARG A 230 -8.93 -16.48 -21.55
N ALA A 231 -9.88 -17.40 -21.75
CA ALA A 231 -9.98 -18.12 -22.99
C ALA A 231 -10.22 -17.07 -24.09
N SER A 232 -9.17 -16.72 -24.83
CA SER A 232 -9.32 -15.91 -26.03
C SER A 232 -10.21 -16.71 -26.97
N ASP A 233 -11.30 -16.11 -27.45
CA ASP A 233 -12.14 -16.60 -28.55
C ASP A 233 -11.25 -16.86 -29.77
N ARG A 234 -10.63 -18.04 -29.80
CA ARG A 234 -10.08 -18.63 -31.01
C ARG A 234 -11.15 -19.55 -31.58
N GLU A 235 -12.17 -18.95 -32.15
CA GLU A 235 -12.96 -19.60 -33.17
C GLU A 235 -13.64 -18.56 -34.04
N SER A 236 -12.91 -18.16 -35.07
CA SER A 236 -13.48 -17.67 -36.30
C SER A 236 -12.57 -18.15 -37.41
N GLY A 237 -12.59 -19.45 -37.65
CA GLY A 237 -12.12 -20.03 -38.90
C GLY A 237 -13.32 -20.10 -39.84
N PRO A 238 -13.21 -19.61 -41.08
CA PRO A 238 -14.26 -19.79 -42.08
C PRO A 238 -14.26 -21.20 -42.60
N ALA A 239 -15.46 -21.77 -42.69
CA ALA A 239 -15.75 -22.85 -43.59
C ALA A 239 -16.22 -22.28 -44.94
#